data_98fd2c173e21531968573b3a576f2562
#
_entry.id   98fd2c173e21531968573b3a576f2562
#
_cell.length_a   1.000
_cell.length_b   1.000
_cell.length_c   1.000
_cell.angle_alpha   90.00
_cell.angle_beta   90.00
_cell.angle_gamma   90.00
#
_symmetry.space_group_name_H-M   'P 1'
#
loop_
_entity.id
_entity.type
_entity.pdbx_description
1 polymer ?
#
loop_
_entity_poly.entity_id
_entity_poly.type
_entity_poly.pdbx_seq_one_letter_code
_entity_poly.pdbx_strand_id
1 'polypeptide(L)'
;MNIQEIEIYKIIPYHNNPRKNLNVDKVASSITEFGFQQPIVVDKNYVVIVGHTRLQAAKKLNYQKVPVFIADLSENKAKAYRIADNRLNEDSSWDYDFLNIEMNILNEGNYDLSQLGFNDEELKNLLANQGDFEPTDIDDQSDIDEASERCETCGQTLPK
;
A
#
# COMPACT_ATOMS: atom_id res chain seq x y z
N MET A 1 -13.86 -11.13 -4.92
CA MET A 1 -13.25 -10.05 -5.73
C MET A 1 -12.67 -10.69 -6.97
N ASN A 2 -12.99 -10.20 -8.17
CA ASN A 2 -12.41 -10.73 -9.41
C ASN A 2 -11.47 -9.67 -10.00
N ILE A 3 -10.16 -9.93 -9.98
CA ILE A 3 -9.13 -9.08 -10.57
C ILE A 3 -8.89 -9.60 -11.99
N GLN A 4 -8.81 -8.68 -12.94
CA GLN A 4 -8.65 -8.97 -14.37
C GLN A 4 -7.45 -8.20 -14.92
N GLU A 5 -6.71 -8.81 -15.85
CA GLU A 5 -5.66 -8.15 -16.62
C GLU A 5 -6.30 -7.34 -17.76
N ILE A 6 -6.24 -6.01 -17.65
CA ILE A 6 -6.85 -5.08 -18.62
C ILE A 6 -5.74 -4.32 -19.35
N GLU A 7 -5.90 -4.17 -20.66
CA GLU A 7 -5.00 -3.35 -21.48
C GLU A 7 -5.00 -1.90 -21.00
N ILE A 8 -3.80 -1.38 -20.74
CA ILE A 8 -3.61 -0.08 -20.08
C ILE A 8 -4.24 1.08 -20.83
N TYR A 9 -4.36 0.98 -22.16
CA TYR A 9 -4.98 2.03 -23.00
C TYR A 9 -6.51 2.12 -22.81
N LYS A 10 -7.16 1.07 -22.29
CA LYS A 10 -8.59 1.07 -21.98
C LYS A 10 -8.91 1.80 -20.68
N ILE A 11 -7.90 2.00 -19.82
CA ILE A 11 -8.11 2.60 -18.49
C ILE A 11 -8.07 4.12 -18.61
N ILE A 12 -9.15 4.76 -18.19
CA ILE A 12 -9.38 6.19 -18.30
C ILE A 12 -9.09 6.86 -16.96
N PRO A 13 -8.08 7.75 -16.87
CA PRO A 13 -7.87 8.55 -15.67
C PRO A 13 -9.09 9.43 -15.37
N TYR A 14 -9.48 9.52 -14.09
CA TYR A 14 -10.54 10.46 -13.72
C TYR A 14 -10.04 11.90 -13.80
N HIS A 15 -10.68 12.73 -14.64
CA HIS A 15 -10.20 14.09 -14.95
C HIS A 15 -10.24 15.06 -13.76
N ASN A 16 -11.19 14.91 -12.84
CA ASN A 16 -11.32 15.74 -11.63
C ASN A 16 -10.65 15.11 -10.41
N ASN A 17 -9.52 14.39 -10.57
CA ASN A 17 -8.80 13.84 -9.43
C ASN A 17 -8.32 14.96 -8.50
N PRO A 18 -8.76 15.00 -7.22
CA PRO A 18 -8.36 16.06 -6.29
C PRO A 18 -6.91 15.94 -5.81
N ARG A 19 -6.31 14.73 -5.91
CA ARG A 19 -4.94 14.49 -5.46
C ARG A 19 -3.94 15.00 -6.48
N LYS A 20 -3.03 15.87 -6.03
CA LYS A 20 -1.92 16.45 -6.80
C LYS A 20 -0.59 15.87 -6.29
N ASN A 21 0.50 16.21 -6.97
CA ASN A 21 1.88 15.83 -6.60
C ASN A 21 2.05 14.31 -6.41
N LEU A 22 1.61 13.55 -7.40
CA LEU A 22 1.71 12.09 -7.38
C LEU A 22 3.19 11.66 -7.47
N ASN A 23 3.67 10.90 -6.49
CA ASN A 23 5.03 10.34 -6.46
C ASN A 23 5.14 9.15 -7.42
N VAL A 24 5.05 9.43 -8.73
CA VAL A 24 5.03 8.40 -9.78
C VAL A 24 6.32 7.59 -9.78
N ASP A 25 7.46 8.23 -9.52
CA ASP A 25 8.78 7.58 -9.56
C ASP A 25 8.94 6.59 -8.42
N LYS A 26 8.57 6.97 -7.20
CA LYS A 26 8.59 6.06 -6.04
C LYS A 26 7.68 4.84 -6.26
N VAL A 27 6.49 5.06 -6.81
CA VAL A 27 5.56 3.96 -7.12
C VAL A 27 6.08 3.10 -8.28
N ALA A 28 6.74 3.69 -9.27
CA ALA A 28 7.36 2.94 -10.36
C ALA A 28 8.51 2.05 -9.85
N SER A 29 9.38 2.56 -8.97
CA SER A 29 10.43 1.77 -8.32
C SER A 29 9.84 0.61 -7.53
N SER A 30 8.81 0.87 -6.72
CA SER A 30 8.10 -0.17 -5.95
C SER A 30 7.49 -1.25 -6.87
N ILE A 31 6.87 -0.86 -8.00
CA ILE A 31 6.33 -1.84 -8.96
C ILE A 31 7.45 -2.63 -9.63
N THR A 32 8.59 -2.03 -9.88
CA THR A 32 9.75 -2.73 -10.47
C THR A 32 10.32 -3.76 -9.51
N GLU A 33 10.43 -3.43 -8.23
CA GLU A 33 10.99 -4.29 -7.19
C GLU A 33 10.04 -5.42 -6.79
N PHE A 34 8.79 -5.08 -6.45
CA PHE A 34 7.84 -6.01 -5.85
C PHE A 34 6.79 -6.54 -6.84
N GLY A 35 6.76 -6.02 -8.07
CA GLY A 35 5.66 -6.27 -8.99
C GLY A 35 4.39 -5.50 -8.64
N PHE A 36 3.31 -5.80 -9.37
CA PHE A 36 2.01 -5.14 -9.20
C PHE A 36 1.20 -5.82 -8.08
N GLN A 37 1.42 -5.47 -6.82
CA GLN A 37 0.80 -6.11 -5.66
C GLN A 37 -0.63 -5.63 -5.37
N GLN A 38 -0.98 -4.39 -5.76
CA GLN A 38 -2.30 -3.81 -5.53
C GLN A 38 -2.98 -3.44 -6.85
N PRO A 39 -4.19 -3.97 -7.17
CA PRO A 39 -4.86 -3.66 -8.42
C PRO A 39 -5.29 -2.19 -8.50
N ILE A 40 -5.51 -1.71 -9.72
CA ILE A 40 -6.18 -0.44 -9.98
C ILE A 40 -7.68 -0.67 -9.86
N VAL A 41 -8.40 0.17 -9.11
CA VAL A 41 -9.86 0.11 -9.00
C VAL A 41 -10.48 1.05 -10.01
N VAL A 42 -11.37 0.53 -10.84
CA VAL A 42 -12.10 1.30 -11.86
C VAL A 42 -13.61 1.08 -11.74
N ASP A 43 -14.39 1.94 -12.33
CA ASP A 43 -15.82 1.72 -12.54
C ASP A 43 -16.10 0.84 -13.78
N LYS A 44 -17.38 0.61 -14.08
CA LYS A 44 -17.84 -0.18 -15.25
C LYS A 44 -17.40 0.41 -16.60
N ASN A 45 -17.06 1.69 -16.64
CA ASN A 45 -16.58 2.39 -17.84
C ASN A 45 -15.03 2.48 -17.86
N TYR A 46 -14.36 1.72 -17.02
CA TYR A 46 -12.88 1.75 -16.85
C TYR A 46 -12.33 3.10 -16.40
N VAL A 47 -13.13 3.96 -15.78
CA VAL A 47 -12.67 5.22 -15.18
C VAL A 47 -12.07 4.93 -13.80
N VAL A 48 -10.85 5.41 -13.56
CA VAL A 48 -10.12 5.14 -12.32
C VAL A 48 -10.83 5.73 -11.10
N ILE A 49 -11.04 4.88 -10.10
CA ILE A 49 -11.50 5.26 -8.76
C ILE A 49 -10.29 5.37 -7.82
N VAL A 50 -9.47 4.31 -7.73
CA VAL A 50 -8.27 4.23 -6.89
C VAL A 50 -7.08 3.78 -7.73
N GLY A 51 -5.90 4.36 -7.49
CA GLY A 51 -4.66 3.92 -8.13
C GLY A 51 -4.19 4.79 -9.29
N HIS A 52 -4.52 6.09 -9.34
CA HIS A 52 -4.05 7.02 -10.38
C HIS A 52 -2.52 7.04 -10.51
N THR A 53 -1.79 7.04 -9.38
CA THR A 53 -0.32 7.00 -9.36
C THR A 53 0.20 5.69 -9.93
N ARG A 54 -0.44 4.54 -9.56
CA ARG A 54 -0.10 3.22 -10.10
C ARG A 54 -0.32 3.14 -11.61
N LEU A 55 -1.41 3.72 -12.13
CA LEU A 55 -1.65 3.80 -13.58
C LEU A 55 -0.56 4.59 -14.28
N GLN A 56 -0.14 5.74 -13.73
CA GLN A 56 0.92 6.57 -14.31
C GLN A 56 2.28 5.86 -14.25
N ALA A 57 2.60 5.22 -13.13
CA ALA A 57 3.81 4.42 -12.96
C ALA A 57 3.86 3.26 -13.97
N ALA A 58 2.75 2.52 -14.13
CA ALA A 58 2.66 1.44 -15.11
C ALA A 58 2.84 1.95 -16.56
N LYS A 59 2.29 3.12 -16.90
CA LYS A 59 2.53 3.75 -18.20
C LYS A 59 4.00 4.12 -18.39
N LYS A 60 4.64 4.68 -17.37
CA LYS A 60 6.07 5.01 -17.39
C LYS A 60 6.95 3.76 -17.58
N LEU A 61 6.55 2.64 -16.98
CA LEU A 61 7.22 1.35 -17.10
C LEU A 61 6.84 0.57 -18.38
N ASN A 62 6.02 1.14 -19.28
CA ASN A 62 5.57 0.54 -20.54
C ASN A 62 4.79 -0.77 -20.37
N TYR A 63 4.06 -0.94 -19.27
CA TYR A 63 3.15 -2.07 -19.11
C TYR A 63 2.07 -2.06 -20.19
N GLN A 64 1.81 -3.24 -20.80
CA GLN A 64 0.75 -3.40 -21.79
C GLN A 64 -0.59 -3.70 -21.12
N LYS A 65 -0.55 -4.43 -20.00
CA LYS A 65 -1.70 -4.80 -19.18
C LYS A 65 -1.39 -4.55 -17.72
N VAL A 66 -2.43 -4.32 -16.93
CA VAL A 66 -2.32 -4.12 -15.48
C VAL A 66 -3.49 -4.82 -14.77
N PRO A 67 -3.28 -5.26 -13.51
CA PRO A 67 -4.35 -5.86 -12.72
C PRO A 67 -5.38 -4.80 -12.33
N VAL A 68 -6.64 -5.07 -12.62
CA VAL A 68 -7.78 -4.15 -12.40
C VAL A 68 -8.89 -4.85 -11.66
N PHE A 69 -9.46 -4.18 -10.69
CA PHE A 69 -10.72 -4.53 -10.05
C PHE A 69 -11.83 -3.59 -10.56
N ILE A 70 -12.87 -4.16 -11.15
CA ILE A 70 -14.04 -3.40 -11.62
C ILE A 70 -15.06 -3.32 -10.47
N ALA A 71 -15.23 -2.12 -9.92
CA ALA A 71 -16.15 -1.87 -8.83
C ALA A 71 -17.57 -1.61 -9.35
N ASP A 72 -18.56 -2.35 -8.81
CA ASP A 72 -19.97 -2.11 -9.07
C ASP A 72 -20.51 -1.03 -8.14
N LEU A 73 -20.17 0.23 -8.43
CA LEU A 73 -20.59 1.39 -7.67
C LEU A 73 -21.37 2.35 -8.55
N SER A 74 -22.39 3.02 -7.96
CA SER A 74 -23.03 4.15 -8.62
C SER A 74 -22.04 5.31 -8.76
N GLU A 75 -22.27 6.24 -9.68
CA GLU A 75 -21.39 7.39 -9.93
C GLU A 75 -21.09 8.19 -8.65
N ASN A 76 -22.11 8.46 -7.84
CA ASN A 76 -21.93 9.19 -6.56
C ASN A 76 -21.12 8.40 -5.55
N LYS A 77 -21.33 7.07 -5.45
CA LYS A 77 -20.52 6.21 -4.59
C LYS A 77 -19.06 6.13 -5.06
N ALA A 78 -18.81 6.08 -6.36
CA ALA A 78 -17.47 6.09 -6.91
C ALA A 78 -16.74 7.42 -6.62
N LYS A 79 -17.45 8.57 -6.72
CA LYS A 79 -16.91 9.88 -6.31
C LYS A 79 -16.58 9.93 -4.82
N ALA A 80 -17.51 9.49 -3.98
CA ALA A 80 -17.32 9.46 -2.53
C ALA A 80 -16.15 8.53 -2.13
N TYR A 81 -16.08 7.33 -2.71
CA TYR A 81 -15.02 6.37 -2.43
C TYR A 81 -13.63 6.92 -2.83
N ARG A 82 -13.53 7.60 -3.97
CA ARG A 82 -12.29 8.26 -4.40
C ARG A 82 -11.76 9.27 -3.38
N ILE A 83 -12.67 10.05 -2.79
CA ILE A 83 -12.31 11.03 -1.75
C ILE A 83 -11.92 10.31 -0.46
N ALA A 84 -12.72 9.34 -0.02
CA ALA A 84 -12.48 8.58 1.21
C ALA A 84 -11.15 7.83 1.18
N ASP A 85 -10.83 7.11 0.08
CA ASP A 85 -9.57 6.41 -0.08
C ASP A 85 -8.35 7.35 0.05
N ASN A 86 -8.42 8.53 -0.58
CA ASN A 86 -7.36 9.51 -0.46
C ASN A 86 -7.23 10.06 0.96
N ARG A 87 -8.35 10.36 1.63
CA ARG A 87 -8.34 10.97 2.96
C ARG A 87 -7.88 10.00 4.05
N LEU A 88 -8.35 8.75 4.00
CA LEU A 88 -7.97 7.74 4.98
C LEU A 88 -6.47 7.42 4.96
N ASN A 89 -5.81 7.51 3.80
CA ASN A 89 -4.37 7.33 3.70
C ASN A 89 -3.54 8.47 4.34
N GLU A 90 -4.16 9.61 4.64
CA GLU A 90 -3.49 10.75 5.29
C GLU A 90 -3.55 10.67 6.83
N ASP A 91 -4.43 9.86 7.39
CA ASP A 91 -4.66 9.76 8.84
C ASP A 91 -3.73 8.74 9.53
N SER A 92 -2.88 8.04 8.80
CA SER A 92 -1.90 7.08 9.35
C SER A 92 -0.55 7.74 9.63
N SER A 93 0.13 7.29 10.69
CA SER A 93 1.49 7.67 11.03
C SER A 93 2.35 6.42 11.27
N TRP A 94 3.66 6.57 11.15
CA TRP A 94 4.59 5.51 11.49
C TRP A 94 4.78 5.41 13.00
N ASP A 95 4.82 4.18 13.50
CA ASP A 95 5.49 3.87 14.76
C ASP A 95 6.99 3.76 14.44
N TYR A 96 7.74 4.79 14.84
CA TYR A 96 9.15 4.89 14.46
C TYR A 96 10.03 3.88 15.17
N ASP A 97 9.65 3.37 16.34
CA ASP A 97 10.42 2.36 17.06
C ASP A 97 10.35 1.03 16.29
N PHE A 98 9.16 0.57 15.96
CA PHE A 98 9.00 -0.63 15.13
C PHE A 98 9.56 -0.44 13.72
N LEU A 99 9.39 0.73 13.10
CA LEU A 99 9.96 0.98 11.78
C LEU A 99 11.49 0.85 11.79
N ASN A 100 12.15 1.38 12.82
CA ASN A 100 13.61 1.27 12.95
C ASN A 100 14.08 -0.19 13.07
N ILE A 101 13.35 -1.02 13.82
CA ILE A 101 13.65 -2.44 13.95
C ILE A 101 13.60 -3.12 12.57
N GLU A 102 12.52 -2.95 11.85
CA GLU A 102 12.34 -3.54 10.52
C GLU A 102 13.41 -3.04 9.52
N MET A 103 13.74 -1.75 9.57
CA MET A 103 14.77 -1.16 8.71
C MET A 103 16.17 -1.73 9.01
N ASN A 104 16.51 -1.95 10.28
CA ASN A 104 17.78 -2.56 10.67
C ASN A 104 17.86 -4.02 10.21
N ILE A 105 16.80 -4.82 10.40
CA ILE A 105 16.73 -6.21 9.93
C ILE A 105 16.97 -6.28 8.41
N LEU A 106 16.31 -5.42 7.64
CA LEU A 106 16.49 -5.35 6.20
C LEU A 106 17.92 -4.95 5.80
N ASN A 107 18.51 -3.98 6.52
CA ASN A 107 19.87 -3.52 6.30
C ASN A 107 20.90 -4.60 6.60
N GLU A 108 20.74 -5.36 7.68
CA GLU A 108 21.58 -6.53 8.04
C GLU A 108 21.46 -7.64 6.98
N GLY A 109 20.27 -7.80 6.41
CA GLY A 109 19.99 -8.71 5.28
C GLY A 109 20.56 -8.22 3.94
N ASN A 110 21.27 -7.08 3.91
CA ASN A 110 21.79 -6.42 2.71
C ASN A 110 20.69 -6.06 1.67
N TYR A 111 19.48 -5.78 2.13
CA TYR A 111 18.41 -5.29 1.26
C TYR A 111 18.65 -3.82 0.88
N ASP A 112 18.39 -3.45 -0.37
CA ASP A 112 18.51 -2.07 -0.84
C ASP A 112 17.35 -1.19 -0.32
N LEU A 113 17.59 -0.51 0.80
CA LEU A 113 16.59 0.34 1.46
C LEU A 113 16.10 1.51 0.60
N SER A 114 16.84 1.90 -0.44
CA SER A 114 16.44 2.98 -1.36
C SER A 114 15.14 2.65 -2.11
N GLN A 115 14.80 1.36 -2.23
CA GLN A 115 13.58 0.87 -2.88
C GLN A 115 12.31 1.06 -2.04
N LEU A 116 12.45 1.37 -0.74
CA LEU A 116 11.33 1.51 0.19
C LEU A 116 10.61 2.86 0.09
N GLY A 117 11.15 3.79 -0.71
CA GLY A 117 10.51 5.09 -0.99
C GLY A 117 10.82 6.19 0.02
N PHE A 118 11.66 5.95 1.00
CA PHE A 118 12.25 6.99 1.86
C PHE A 118 13.31 7.77 1.09
N ASN A 119 13.55 9.03 1.46
CA ASN A 119 14.68 9.77 0.93
C ASN A 119 15.95 9.49 1.75
N ASP A 120 17.12 9.93 1.23
CA ASP A 120 18.42 9.64 1.86
C ASP A 120 18.53 10.19 3.29
N GLU A 121 17.93 11.36 3.56
CA GLU A 121 17.92 11.98 4.88
C GLU A 121 17.02 11.20 5.86
N GLU A 122 15.83 10.78 5.40
CA GLU A 122 14.93 9.91 6.16
C GLU A 122 15.61 8.59 6.51
N LEU A 123 16.24 7.93 5.54
CA LEU A 123 16.97 6.68 5.75
C LEU A 123 18.11 6.85 6.75
N LYS A 124 18.90 7.92 6.61
CA LYS A 124 19.99 8.21 7.54
C LYS A 124 19.49 8.43 8.96
N ASN A 125 18.41 9.15 9.14
CA ASN A 125 17.82 9.39 10.46
C ASN A 125 17.23 8.10 11.08
N LEU A 126 16.60 7.26 10.28
CA LEU A 126 16.06 5.98 10.73
C LEU A 126 17.19 5.01 11.16
N LEU A 127 18.27 4.93 10.42
CA LEU A 127 19.39 4.05 10.75
C LEU A 127 20.30 4.61 11.85
N ALA A 128 20.31 5.93 12.09
CA ALA A 128 21.11 6.55 13.15
C ALA A 128 20.49 6.38 14.54
N ASN A 129 19.17 6.24 14.63
CA ASN A 129 18.46 5.98 15.89
C ASN A 129 18.47 4.47 16.20
N GLN A 130 19.68 3.95 16.47
CA GLN A 130 19.82 2.64 17.10
C GLN A 130 19.40 2.79 18.56
N GLY A 131 18.11 2.74 18.84
CA GLY A 131 17.64 2.47 20.20
C GLY A 131 18.19 1.10 20.61
N ASP A 132 18.70 0.98 21.86
CA ASP A 132 19.04 -0.30 22.48
C ASP A 132 17.75 -1.15 22.63
N PHE A 133 17.23 -1.62 21.50
CA PHE A 133 16.15 -2.58 21.51
C PHE A 133 16.77 -3.97 21.49
N GLU A 134 16.83 -4.62 22.65
CA GLU A 134 16.94 -6.07 22.70
C GLU A 134 15.61 -6.63 22.12
N PRO A 135 15.64 -7.42 21.03
CA PRO A 135 14.46 -8.12 20.57
C PRO A 135 13.97 -8.96 21.74
N THR A 136 12.85 -8.56 22.33
CA THR A 136 12.12 -9.47 23.19
C THR A 136 11.70 -10.61 22.29
N ASP A 137 12.22 -11.81 22.59
CA ASP A 137 11.79 -13.03 21.93
C ASP A 137 10.26 -13.04 21.94
N ILE A 138 9.66 -12.83 20.75
CA ILE A 138 8.21 -12.99 20.55
C ILE A 138 7.98 -14.52 20.53
N ASP A 139 8.39 -15.19 21.59
CA ASP A 139 8.21 -16.62 21.79
C ASP A 139 7.23 -16.86 22.93
N ASP A 140 6.33 -15.89 23.16
CA ASP A 140 5.20 -16.14 24.03
C ASP A 140 3.95 -16.43 23.18
N GLN A 141 3.95 -17.62 22.54
CA GLN A 141 2.74 -18.21 21.99
C GLN A 141 1.68 -18.51 23.07
N SER A 142 2.02 -18.30 24.36
CA SER A 142 1.11 -18.57 25.47
C SER A 142 -0.07 -17.57 25.55
N ASP A 143 0.11 -16.34 25.07
CA ASP A 143 -0.96 -15.34 25.10
C ASP A 143 -1.94 -15.42 23.91
N ILE A 144 -1.60 -16.19 22.87
CA ILE A 144 -2.50 -16.39 21.72
C ILE A 144 -3.63 -17.39 22.03
N ASP A 145 -3.38 -18.31 22.95
CA ASP A 145 -4.36 -19.34 23.31
C ASP A 145 -5.48 -18.85 24.26
N GLU A 146 -5.31 -17.68 24.90
CA GLU A 146 -6.33 -17.04 25.73
C GLU A 146 -7.02 -15.84 25.04
N ALA A 147 -6.61 -15.46 23.84
CA ALA A 147 -7.30 -14.43 23.06
C ALA A 147 -8.74 -14.89 22.79
N SER A 148 -9.69 -14.07 23.21
CA SER A 148 -11.12 -14.30 23.11
C SER A 148 -11.49 -14.88 21.74
N GLU A 149 -12.34 -15.89 21.71
CA GLU A 149 -12.86 -16.55 20.49
C GLU A 149 -13.58 -15.57 19.53
N ARG A 150 -13.55 -14.28 19.82
CA ARG A 150 -14.23 -13.24 19.06
C ARG A 150 -13.32 -12.03 18.80
N CYS A 151 -13.35 -11.56 17.55
CA CYS A 151 -12.72 -10.31 17.19
C CYS A 151 -13.35 -9.12 17.94
N GLU A 152 -12.57 -8.35 18.67
CA GLU A 152 -13.06 -7.20 19.44
C GLU A 152 -13.67 -6.11 18.56
N THR A 153 -13.23 -6.01 17.29
CA THR A 153 -13.67 -4.97 16.36
C THR A 153 -14.98 -5.32 15.64
N CYS A 154 -15.20 -6.58 15.27
CA CYS A 154 -16.38 -6.98 14.48
C CYS A 154 -17.22 -8.07 15.15
N GLY A 155 -16.81 -8.63 16.29
CA GLY A 155 -17.53 -9.64 17.05
C GLY A 155 -17.59 -11.03 16.40
N GLN A 156 -16.91 -11.25 15.27
CA GLN A 156 -16.85 -12.55 14.61
C GLN A 156 -15.90 -13.51 15.33
N THR A 157 -16.27 -14.79 15.36
CA THR A 157 -15.41 -15.87 15.87
C THR A 157 -14.18 -16.02 14.96
N LEU A 158 -12.99 -16.01 15.54
CA LEU A 158 -11.75 -16.23 14.79
C LEU A 158 -11.62 -17.70 14.44
N PRO A 159 -11.20 -18.05 13.21
CA PRO A 159 -10.95 -19.44 12.84
C PRO A 159 -9.76 -20.00 13.65
N LYS A 160 -9.92 -21.24 14.15
CA LYS A 160 -8.83 -21.99 14.77
C LYS A 160 -7.79 -22.40 13.75
#